data_c81732006f833afd71b5c767539a969a
#
_entry.id   c81732006f833afd71b5c767539a969a
#
_cell.length_a   1.000
_cell.length_b   1.000
_cell.length_c   1.000
_cell.angle_alpha   90.00
_cell.angle_beta   90.00
_cell.angle_gamma   90.00
#
_symmetry.space_group_name_H-M   'P 1'
#
loop_
_entity.id
_entity.type
_entity.pdbx_description
1 polymer ?
#
loop_
_entity_poly.entity_id
_entity_poly.type
_entity_poly.pdbx_seq_one_letter_code
_entity_poly.pdbx_strand_id
1 'polypeptide(L)'
;MSSTELIDSDGKVVFDVIFGPAYKGISLGAVVCAALYNDYGVDVGFAYDRKEAKDHGEGGKLVGAAMENKRILIVDDVITAGTAIRESHQMLVNIGAKPVGVSIALDRSEKRSLDDPISSIQAVARDLEIPVVSIVSLPQLQGFLRDSPDYGDDLLEQVTTYRSQYGV
;
A
#
# COMPACT_ATOMS: atom_id res chain seq x y z
N MET A 1 -4.85 5.12 12.21
CA MET A 1 -3.75 5.89 11.62
C MET A 1 -4.33 6.76 10.54
N SER A 2 -4.04 8.06 10.55
CA SER A 2 -4.68 9.06 9.68
C SER A 2 -3.86 9.23 8.40
N SER A 3 -4.53 9.48 7.25
CA SER A 3 -3.91 9.86 5.97
C SER A 3 -3.01 11.11 6.07
N THR A 4 -3.06 11.83 7.20
CA THR A 4 -2.20 12.97 7.53
C THR A 4 -0.70 12.64 7.65
N GLU A 5 -0.32 11.37 7.76
CA GLU A 5 1.10 10.98 7.87
C GLU A 5 1.86 11.03 6.52
N LEU A 6 1.13 11.09 5.40
CA LEU A 6 1.71 11.22 4.05
C LEU A 6 1.66 12.66 3.49
N ILE A 7 1.22 13.60 4.32
CA ILE A 7 1.10 15.03 3.98
C ILE A 7 1.73 15.82 5.13
N ASP A 8 2.53 16.83 4.81
CA ASP A 8 3.12 17.72 5.80
C ASP A 8 2.13 18.79 6.31
N SER A 9 2.59 19.64 7.22
CA SER A 9 1.79 20.73 7.80
C SER A 9 1.30 21.76 6.79
N ASP A 10 1.94 21.84 5.62
CA ASP A 10 1.61 22.76 4.54
C ASP A 10 0.68 22.12 3.50
N GLY A 11 0.24 20.88 3.74
CA GLY A 11 -0.63 20.12 2.85
C GLY A 11 0.10 19.51 1.63
N LYS A 12 1.44 19.44 1.68
CA LYS A 12 2.24 18.85 0.60
C LYS A 12 2.55 17.39 0.90
N VAL A 13 2.62 16.58 -0.16
CA VAL A 13 3.02 15.18 -0.04
C VAL A 13 4.46 15.06 0.47
N VAL A 14 4.71 14.09 1.36
CA VAL A 14 6.05 13.87 1.96
C VAL A 14 6.92 12.91 1.17
N PHE A 15 6.57 12.59 -0.07
CA PHE A 15 7.30 11.66 -0.95
C PHE A 15 7.59 12.28 -2.32
N ASP A 16 8.60 11.75 -2.99
CA ASP A 16 9.08 12.24 -4.29
C ASP A 16 8.75 11.27 -5.42
N VAL A 17 8.63 9.98 -5.12
CA VAL A 17 8.38 8.89 -6.09
C VAL A 17 7.37 7.91 -5.50
N ILE A 18 6.44 7.46 -6.35
CA ILE A 18 5.57 6.32 -6.06
C ILE A 18 6.23 5.06 -6.63
N PHE A 19 6.33 4.03 -5.79
CA PHE A 19 6.82 2.71 -6.17
C PHE A 19 5.69 1.69 -6.12
N GLY A 20 5.43 1.04 -7.27
CA GLY A 20 4.43 -0.02 -7.40
C GLY A 20 5.07 -1.39 -7.53
N PRO A 21 5.05 -2.25 -6.50
CA PRO A 21 5.57 -3.62 -6.60
C PRO A 21 4.83 -4.45 -7.67
N ALA A 22 5.56 -5.30 -8.39
CA ALA A 22 4.95 -6.18 -9.37
C ALA A 22 4.07 -7.25 -8.69
N TYR A 23 2.82 -7.45 -9.14
CA TYR A 23 2.32 -6.92 -10.42
C TYR A 23 1.24 -5.83 -10.24
N LYS A 24 0.35 -5.93 -9.23
CA LYS A 24 -0.81 -5.04 -9.06
C LYS A 24 -0.40 -3.61 -8.69
N GLY A 25 0.64 -3.48 -7.88
CA GLY A 25 1.21 -2.18 -7.52
C GLY A 25 1.63 -1.36 -8.74
N ILE A 26 2.03 -1.99 -9.85
CA ILE A 26 2.43 -1.28 -11.08
C ILE A 26 1.27 -0.43 -11.62
N SER A 27 0.11 -1.04 -11.85
CA SER A 27 -1.04 -0.31 -12.38
C SER A 27 -1.61 0.70 -11.37
N LEU A 28 -1.66 0.33 -10.10
CA LEU A 28 -2.14 1.22 -9.04
C LEU A 28 -1.23 2.44 -8.89
N GLY A 29 0.07 2.25 -8.80
CA GLY A 29 1.03 3.35 -8.69
C GLY A 29 0.97 4.32 -9.88
N ALA A 30 0.87 3.79 -11.11
CA ALA A 30 0.73 4.62 -12.30
C ALA A 30 -0.55 5.47 -12.28
N VAL A 31 -1.69 4.86 -11.91
CA VAL A 31 -2.98 5.59 -11.80
C VAL A 31 -2.93 6.64 -10.70
N VAL A 32 -2.33 6.32 -9.55
CA VAL A 32 -2.18 7.30 -8.44
C VAL A 32 -1.32 8.48 -8.86
N CYS A 33 -0.19 8.28 -9.57
CA CYS A 33 0.61 9.37 -10.11
C CYS A 33 -0.20 10.26 -11.06
N ALA A 34 -0.95 9.66 -11.99
CA ALA A 34 -1.78 10.39 -12.93
C ALA A 34 -2.87 11.22 -12.21
N ALA A 35 -3.55 10.62 -11.22
CA ALA A 35 -4.56 11.31 -10.42
C ALA A 35 -3.97 12.48 -9.59
N LEU A 36 -2.84 12.27 -8.95
CA LEU A 36 -2.15 13.32 -8.19
C LEU A 36 -1.80 14.51 -9.09
N TYR A 37 -1.31 14.25 -10.29
CA TYR A 37 -0.99 15.32 -11.23
C TYR A 37 -2.25 16.03 -11.74
N ASN A 38 -3.25 15.28 -12.22
CA ASN A 38 -4.43 15.85 -12.85
C ASN A 38 -5.36 16.58 -11.88
N ASP A 39 -5.55 16.00 -10.69
CA ASP A 39 -6.57 16.50 -9.76
C ASP A 39 -5.99 17.47 -8.72
N TYR A 40 -4.69 17.35 -8.43
CA TYR A 40 -4.05 18.12 -7.36
C TYR A 40 -2.82 18.91 -7.79
N GLY A 41 -2.36 18.78 -9.04
CA GLY A 41 -1.15 19.45 -9.55
C GLY A 41 0.16 18.94 -8.89
N VAL A 42 0.11 17.74 -8.28
CA VAL A 42 1.26 17.15 -7.60
C VAL A 42 2.03 16.26 -8.58
N ASP A 43 3.22 16.71 -8.96
CA ASP A 43 4.11 16.00 -9.88
C ASP A 43 5.12 15.15 -9.09
N VAL A 44 4.95 13.84 -9.13
CA VAL A 44 5.83 12.85 -8.49
C VAL A 44 6.28 11.80 -9.49
N GLY A 45 7.48 11.26 -9.29
CA GLY A 45 8.00 10.18 -10.13
C GLY A 45 7.24 8.88 -9.95
N PHE A 46 7.29 8.01 -10.98
CA PHE A 46 6.76 6.64 -10.89
C PHE A 46 7.86 5.63 -11.19
N ALA A 47 7.94 4.57 -10.36
CA ALA A 47 8.84 3.44 -10.55
C ALA A 47 8.18 2.12 -10.12
N TYR A 48 8.71 1.02 -10.64
CA TYR A 48 8.24 -0.33 -10.31
C TYR A 48 9.37 -1.35 -10.45
N ASP A 49 9.18 -2.56 -9.91
CA ASP A 49 10.07 -3.68 -10.13
C ASP A 49 9.52 -4.66 -11.19
N ARG A 50 10.42 -5.47 -11.71
CA ARG A 50 10.09 -6.65 -12.52
C ARG A 50 10.38 -7.91 -11.71
N LYS A 51 9.54 -8.93 -11.82
CA LYS A 51 9.79 -10.25 -11.19
C LYS A 51 11.03 -10.92 -11.76
N GLU A 52 11.28 -10.75 -13.06
CA GLU A 52 12.43 -11.31 -13.75
C GLU A 52 13.35 -10.21 -14.26
N ALA A 53 14.65 -10.35 -14.02
CA ALA A 53 15.65 -9.47 -14.61
C ALA A 53 15.75 -9.77 -16.12
N LYS A 54 15.85 -8.73 -16.96
CA LYS A 54 16.19 -8.94 -18.38
C LYS A 54 17.69 -9.11 -18.53
N ASP A 55 18.09 -10.13 -19.27
CA ASP A 55 19.50 -10.40 -19.58
C ASP A 55 20.07 -9.44 -20.66
N HIS A 56 19.23 -8.63 -21.33
CA HIS A 56 19.61 -7.73 -22.42
C HIS A 56 19.01 -6.34 -22.26
N GLY A 57 19.80 -5.30 -22.56
CA GLY A 57 19.42 -3.89 -22.49
C GLY A 57 19.86 -3.23 -21.17
N GLU A 58 19.20 -2.16 -20.76
CA GLU A 58 19.38 -1.56 -19.43
C GLU A 58 18.92 -2.57 -18.39
N GLY A 59 19.83 -3.48 -18.03
CA GLY A 59 19.59 -4.63 -17.18
C GLY A 59 19.39 -4.22 -15.75
N GLY A 60 18.12 -4.31 -15.25
CA GLY A 60 17.77 -4.07 -13.87
C GLY A 60 16.38 -4.59 -13.57
N LYS A 61 16.15 -4.92 -12.31
CA LYS A 61 14.80 -5.24 -11.83
C LYS A 61 13.93 -4.00 -11.72
N LEU A 62 14.54 -2.80 -11.62
CA LEU A 62 13.85 -1.53 -11.36
C LEU A 62 13.67 -0.75 -12.66
N VAL A 63 12.50 -0.13 -12.81
CA VAL A 63 12.09 0.63 -14.01
C VAL A 63 11.38 1.90 -13.59
N GLY A 64 11.62 3.00 -14.30
CA GLY A 64 10.95 4.28 -14.09
C GLY A 64 11.86 5.36 -13.53
N ALA A 65 11.33 6.22 -12.64
CA ALA A 65 12.04 7.35 -12.07
C ALA A 65 13.25 6.90 -11.23
N ALA A 66 14.31 7.72 -11.20
CA ALA A 66 15.45 7.50 -10.30
C ALA A 66 14.99 7.62 -8.82
N MET A 67 15.40 6.67 -8.00
CA MET A 67 14.93 6.56 -6.60
C MET A 67 16.04 6.79 -5.57
N GLU A 68 17.31 6.78 -5.96
CA GLU A 68 18.43 7.01 -5.05
C GLU A 68 18.29 8.37 -4.34
N ASN A 69 18.41 8.37 -3.02
CA ASN A 69 18.22 9.54 -2.14
C ASN A 69 16.79 10.14 -2.14
N LYS A 70 15.82 9.52 -2.81
CA LYS A 70 14.42 9.98 -2.87
C LYS A 70 13.57 9.36 -1.78
N ARG A 71 12.53 10.11 -1.38
CA ARG A 71 11.48 9.63 -0.47
C ARG A 71 10.46 8.84 -1.30
N ILE A 72 10.17 7.62 -0.88
CA ILE A 72 9.37 6.68 -1.68
C ILE A 72 8.08 6.33 -0.94
N LEU A 73 6.94 6.48 -1.61
CA LEU A 73 5.67 5.89 -1.20
C LEU A 73 5.49 4.56 -1.94
N ILE A 74 5.38 3.46 -1.20
CA ILE A 74 5.04 2.15 -1.78
C ILE A 74 3.51 2.06 -1.91
N VAL A 75 3.01 1.66 -3.08
CA VAL A 75 1.57 1.53 -3.36
C VAL A 75 1.25 0.11 -3.81
N ASP A 76 0.32 -0.56 -3.11
CA ASP A 76 -0.13 -1.91 -3.48
C ASP A 76 -1.65 -2.09 -3.22
N ASP A 77 -2.22 -3.25 -3.57
CA ASP A 77 -3.65 -3.52 -3.38
C ASP A 77 -3.99 -3.91 -1.92
N VAL A 78 -3.32 -4.92 -1.38
CA VAL A 78 -3.57 -5.46 -0.03
C VAL A 78 -2.26 -5.94 0.60
N ILE A 79 -2.25 -6.04 1.93
CA ILE A 79 -1.18 -6.71 2.67
C ILE A 79 -1.77 -8.01 3.26
N THR A 80 -1.15 -9.15 2.91
CA THR A 80 -1.42 -10.44 3.56
C THR A 80 -0.40 -10.69 4.68
N ALA A 81 0.65 -11.48 4.45
CA ALA A 81 1.75 -11.66 5.41
C ALA A 81 2.74 -10.48 5.44
N GLY A 82 2.65 -9.56 4.47
CA GLY A 82 3.54 -8.40 4.34
C GLY A 82 4.92 -8.71 3.73
N THR A 83 5.13 -9.92 3.21
CA THR A 83 6.42 -10.32 2.63
C THR A 83 6.81 -9.43 1.45
N ALA A 84 5.91 -9.20 0.49
CA ALA A 84 6.18 -8.37 -0.68
C ALA A 84 6.56 -6.94 -0.32
N ILE A 85 5.87 -6.35 0.68
CA ILE A 85 6.19 -4.99 1.16
C ILE A 85 7.56 -4.94 1.83
N ARG A 86 7.90 -5.94 2.67
CA ARG A 86 9.23 -6.00 3.31
C ARG A 86 10.36 -6.20 2.29
N GLU A 87 10.16 -7.05 1.29
CA GLU A 87 11.11 -7.24 0.19
C GLU A 87 11.31 -5.95 -0.62
N SER A 88 10.22 -5.25 -0.96
CA SER A 88 10.26 -3.96 -1.65
C SER A 88 10.97 -2.91 -0.83
N HIS A 89 10.65 -2.80 0.46
CA HIS A 89 11.31 -1.87 1.39
C HIS A 89 12.83 -2.13 1.43
N GLN A 90 13.23 -3.38 1.64
CA GLN A 90 14.65 -3.74 1.70
C GLN A 90 15.37 -3.46 0.39
N MET A 91 14.74 -3.75 -0.74
CA MET A 91 15.29 -3.47 -2.07
C MET A 91 15.50 -1.96 -2.27
N LEU A 92 14.52 -1.13 -1.88
CA LEU A 92 14.59 0.32 -1.97
C LEU A 92 15.70 0.88 -1.07
N VAL A 93 15.82 0.41 0.16
CA VAL A 93 16.91 0.80 1.07
C VAL A 93 18.26 0.44 0.49
N ASN A 94 18.42 -0.75 -0.10
CA ASN A 94 19.67 -1.21 -0.68
C ASN A 94 20.18 -0.33 -1.85
N ILE A 95 19.28 0.37 -2.56
CA ILE A 95 19.64 1.33 -3.62
C ILE A 95 19.77 2.76 -3.11
N GLY A 96 19.78 2.97 -1.79
CA GLY A 96 19.88 4.31 -1.18
C GLY A 96 18.60 5.14 -1.23
N ALA A 97 17.45 4.55 -1.55
CA ALA A 97 16.14 5.20 -1.45
C ALA A 97 15.66 5.25 0.01
N LYS A 98 14.69 6.11 0.29
CA LYS A 98 14.12 6.33 1.63
C LYS A 98 12.62 6.02 1.60
N PRO A 99 12.18 4.78 1.84
CA PRO A 99 10.75 4.50 2.00
C PRO A 99 10.19 5.32 3.17
N VAL A 100 9.12 6.07 2.93
CA VAL A 100 8.50 6.96 3.92
C VAL A 100 7.06 6.56 4.27
N GLY A 101 6.50 5.59 3.57
CA GLY A 101 5.16 5.09 3.84
C GLY A 101 4.72 4.03 2.85
N VAL A 102 3.63 3.37 3.20
CA VAL A 102 2.93 2.40 2.34
C VAL A 102 1.46 2.82 2.25
N SER A 103 0.90 2.83 1.04
CA SER A 103 -0.53 3.01 0.80
C SER A 103 -1.07 1.77 0.13
N ILE A 104 -2.18 1.23 0.67
CA ILE A 104 -2.86 0.07 0.09
C ILE A 104 -4.33 0.40 -0.17
N ALA A 105 -4.94 -0.32 -1.11
CA ALA A 105 -6.34 -0.11 -1.43
C ALA A 105 -7.26 -0.59 -0.29
N LEU A 106 -7.05 -1.81 0.20
CA LEU A 106 -7.92 -2.42 1.20
C LEU A 106 -7.13 -3.00 2.38
N ASP A 107 -7.47 -2.54 3.59
CA ASP A 107 -7.11 -3.23 4.84
C ASP A 107 -8.16 -4.28 5.18
N ARG A 108 -7.81 -5.55 5.06
CA ARG A 108 -8.69 -6.67 5.46
C ARG A 108 -8.77 -6.86 6.97
N SER A 109 -7.96 -6.11 7.74
CA SER A 109 -7.86 -6.19 9.21
C SER A 109 -7.64 -7.61 9.71
N GLU A 110 -6.87 -8.41 8.96
CA GLU A 110 -6.57 -9.80 9.28
C GLU A 110 -5.42 -9.92 10.27
N LYS A 111 -5.55 -10.86 11.18
CA LYS A 111 -4.45 -11.29 12.05
C LYS A 111 -3.30 -11.81 11.21
N ARG A 112 -2.09 -11.50 11.60
CA ARG A 112 -0.88 -12.08 11.01
C ARG A 112 -0.79 -13.59 11.23
N SER A 113 -1.21 -14.05 12.41
CA SER A 113 -1.37 -15.45 12.83
C SER A 113 -2.49 -15.55 13.86
N LEU A 114 -2.97 -16.75 14.14
CA LEU A 114 -4.07 -16.96 15.11
C LEU A 114 -3.73 -16.45 16.51
N ASP A 115 -2.46 -16.46 16.88
CA ASP A 115 -1.96 -16.03 18.20
C ASP A 115 -1.45 -14.58 18.23
N ASP A 116 -1.45 -13.88 17.10
CA ASP A 116 -0.97 -12.49 17.04
C ASP A 116 -2.14 -11.51 17.26
N PRO A 117 -2.06 -10.66 18.31
CA PRO A 117 -3.14 -9.71 18.61
C PRO A 117 -3.21 -8.52 17.65
N ILE A 118 -2.22 -8.37 16.75
CA ILE A 118 -2.15 -7.24 15.81
C ILE A 118 -2.40 -7.68 14.36
N SER A 119 -2.92 -6.76 13.55
CA SER A 119 -3.13 -7.02 12.13
C SER A 119 -1.80 -7.10 11.36
N SER A 120 -1.86 -7.73 10.18
CA SER A 120 -0.72 -7.77 9.25
C SER A 120 -0.21 -6.37 8.90
N ILE A 121 -1.10 -5.39 8.75
CA ILE A 121 -0.75 -3.99 8.48
C ILE A 121 -0.03 -3.37 9.68
N GLN A 122 -0.56 -3.56 10.89
CA GLN A 122 0.08 -3.07 12.10
C GLN A 122 1.47 -3.69 12.30
N ALA A 123 1.61 -4.99 12.00
CA ALA A 123 2.90 -5.67 12.05
C ALA A 123 3.91 -5.07 11.04
N VAL A 124 3.49 -4.81 9.80
CA VAL A 124 4.35 -4.18 8.78
C VAL A 124 4.75 -2.76 9.21
N ALA A 125 3.80 -1.94 9.66
CA ALA A 125 4.09 -0.58 10.11
C ALA A 125 5.09 -0.55 11.27
N ARG A 126 4.93 -1.45 12.24
CA ARG A 126 5.85 -1.59 13.37
C ARG A 126 7.23 -2.06 12.93
N ASP A 127 7.30 -3.11 12.10
CA ASP A 127 8.55 -3.76 11.72
C ASP A 127 9.40 -2.88 10.79
N LEU A 128 8.77 -2.00 10.00
CA LEU A 128 9.45 -1.10 9.07
C LEU A 128 9.59 0.34 9.60
N GLU A 129 8.96 0.65 10.73
CA GLU A 129 8.94 1.99 11.36
C GLU A 129 8.44 3.11 10.41
N ILE A 130 7.55 2.75 9.47
CA ILE A 130 6.90 3.69 8.53
C ILE A 130 5.38 3.55 8.59
N PRO A 131 4.62 4.62 8.32
CA PRO A 131 3.16 4.55 8.27
C PRO A 131 2.67 3.62 7.15
N VAL A 132 1.64 2.86 7.46
CA VAL A 132 0.86 2.09 6.49
C VAL A 132 -0.57 2.59 6.54
N VAL A 133 -1.06 3.14 5.44
CA VAL A 133 -2.41 3.68 5.30
C VAL A 133 -3.21 2.86 4.30
N SER A 134 -4.52 2.74 4.51
CA SER A 134 -5.43 2.13 3.56
C SER A 134 -6.49 3.11 3.09
N ILE A 135 -6.97 2.96 1.86
CA ILE A 135 -8.09 3.75 1.33
C ILE A 135 -9.38 3.35 2.04
N VAL A 136 -9.60 2.04 2.20
CA VAL A 136 -10.75 1.47 2.92
C VAL A 136 -10.31 0.29 3.77
N SER A 137 -10.99 0.07 4.88
CA SER A 137 -10.82 -1.12 5.71
C SER A 137 -12.06 -2.02 5.66
N LEU A 138 -11.89 -3.32 5.95
CA LEU A 138 -13.00 -4.25 6.01
C LEU A 138 -14.07 -3.85 7.03
N PRO A 139 -13.74 -3.31 8.24
CA PRO A 139 -14.73 -2.73 9.15
C PRO A 139 -15.55 -1.58 8.53
N GLN A 140 -14.91 -0.70 7.75
CA GLN A 140 -15.62 0.39 7.06
C GLN A 140 -16.54 -0.15 5.96
N LEU A 141 -16.07 -1.13 5.20
CA LEU A 141 -16.89 -1.81 4.19
C LEU A 141 -18.11 -2.51 4.84
N GLN A 142 -17.90 -3.19 5.98
CA GLN A 142 -19.00 -3.81 6.74
C GLN A 142 -20.01 -2.77 7.23
N GLY A 143 -19.57 -1.60 7.68
CA GLY A 143 -20.44 -0.48 8.03
C GLY A 143 -21.26 -0.02 6.84
N PHE A 144 -20.63 0.20 5.70
CA PHE A 144 -21.30 0.57 4.45
C PHE A 144 -22.36 -0.44 4.02
N LEU A 145 -22.07 -1.74 4.06
CA LEU A 145 -23.03 -2.80 3.72
C LEU A 145 -24.24 -2.79 4.64
N ARG A 146 -24.05 -2.55 5.95
CA ARG A 146 -25.15 -2.46 6.92
C ARG A 146 -26.10 -1.31 6.62
N ASP A 147 -25.55 -0.17 6.21
CA ASP A 147 -26.30 1.07 6.00
C ASP A 147 -26.88 1.17 4.56
N SER A 148 -26.58 0.20 3.69
CA SER A 148 -26.98 0.21 2.28
C SER A 148 -28.04 -0.85 1.99
N PRO A 149 -29.31 -0.47 1.78
CA PRO A 149 -30.41 -1.41 1.58
C PRO A 149 -30.33 -2.22 0.28
N ASP A 150 -29.49 -1.80 -0.66
CA ASP A 150 -29.32 -2.45 -1.96
C ASP A 150 -28.46 -3.72 -1.91
N TYR A 151 -27.74 -3.96 -0.81
CA TYR A 151 -26.91 -5.14 -0.59
C TYR A 151 -27.62 -6.03 0.40
N GLY A 152 -27.97 -7.25 -0.02
CA GLY A 152 -28.70 -8.21 0.81
C GLY A 152 -27.98 -8.57 2.11
N ASP A 153 -28.74 -8.95 3.12
CA ASP A 153 -28.25 -9.38 4.44
C ASP A 153 -27.21 -10.52 4.36
N ASP A 154 -27.31 -11.38 3.33
CA ASP A 154 -26.38 -12.48 3.08
C ASP A 154 -24.93 -12.04 2.92
N LEU A 155 -24.67 -10.91 2.24
CA LEU A 155 -23.32 -10.39 2.04
C LEU A 155 -22.74 -9.84 3.35
N LEU A 156 -23.56 -9.15 4.12
CA LEU A 156 -23.16 -8.65 5.44
C LEU A 156 -22.84 -9.81 6.40
N GLU A 157 -23.63 -10.89 6.37
CA GLU A 157 -23.38 -12.09 7.17
C GLU A 157 -22.07 -12.78 6.78
N GLN A 158 -21.79 -12.93 5.47
CA GLN A 158 -20.54 -13.49 4.97
C GLN A 158 -19.32 -12.67 5.43
N VAL A 159 -19.35 -11.35 5.29
CA VAL A 159 -18.27 -10.46 5.75
C VAL A 159 -18.10 -10.52 7.26
N THR A 160 -19.19 -10.59 8.01
CA THR A 160 -19.16 -10.69 9.47
C THR A 160 -18.54 -12.02 9.92
N THR A 161 -18.94 -13.14 9.28
CA THR A 161 -18.38 -14.47 9.54
C THR A 161 -16.89 -14.52 9.24
N TYR A 162 -16.48 -14.01 8.07
CA TYR A 162 -15.07 -13.92 7.70
C TYR A 162 -14.26 -13.14 8.74
N ARG A 163 -14.76 -11.98 9.14
CA ARG A 163 -14.09 -11.13 10.12
C ARG A 163 -14.01 -11.77 11.51
N SER A 164 -15.02 -12.53 11.93
CA SER A 164 -14.97 -13.25 13.21
C SER A 164 -13.90 -14.34 13.23
N GLN A 165 -13.58 -14.91 12.07
CA GLN A 165 -12.60 -16.00 11.94
C GLN A 165 -11.17 -15.48 11.78
N TYR A 166 -10.96 -14.42 11.00
CA TYR A 166 -9.63 -13.96 10.59
C TYR A 166 -9.27 -12.56 11.09
N GLY A 167 -10.25 -11.77 11.54
CA GLY A 167 -10.04 -10.37 11.89
C GLY A 167 -9.43 -10.13 13.26
N VAL A 168 -8.84 -8.95 13.44
CA VAL A 168 -8.45 -8.36 14.73
C VAL A 168 -9.56 -7.48 15.26
#